data_25d8b3b9be698bca4de6c89eb2d49044
#
_entry.id   25d8b3b9be698bca4de6c89eb2d49044
#
_cell.length_a   1.000
_cell.length_b   1.000
_cell.length_c   1.000
_cell.angle_alpha   90.00
_cell.angle_beta   90.00
_cell.angle_gamma   90.00
#
_symmetry.space_group_name_H-M   'P 1'
#
loop_
_entity.id
_entity.type
_entity.pdbx_description
1 polymer ?
#
loop_
_entity_poly.entity_id
_entity_poly.type
_entity_poly.pdbx_seq_one_letter_code
_entity_poly.pdbx_strand_id
1 'polypeptide(L)'
;RRQRQMCIRDRLKRRLVARVRNNVYDGFRLTYGGYDYLAVRALSKRKSVYGIGNQIGIGKESDIYIVSTEEGECRVLKIHRLGRISFRNIKEKRDYMGKRKSASWMYMSRLAAEKEYAFMQILHQHGFPVPTPVDQNRHTLLMSYEDAYPLRQISVLPLDQIRRLYSALMALIVRLARAGLIHGDF
;
A
#
# COMPACT_ATOMS: atom_id res chain seq x y z
N ARG A 1 17.91 5.05 -32.43
CA ARG A 1 16.55 4.48 -32.67
C ARG A 1 16.50 2.97 -32.35
N ARG A 2 17.41 2.11 -32.85
CA ARG A 2 17.42 0.64 -32.61
C ARG A 2 17.41 0.28 -31.11
N GLN A 3 18.25 0.90 -30.30
CA GLN A 3 18.36 0.63 -28.86
C GLN A 3 17.07 0.95 -28.09
N ARG A 4 16.37 2.05 -28.42
CA ARG A 4 15.06 2.38 -27.86
C ARG A 4 13.98 1.36 -28.19
N GLN A 5 13.97 0.84 -29.42
CA GLN A 5 13.01 -0.17 -29.88
C GLN A 5 13.24 -1.52 -29.17
N MET A 6 14.50 -1.95 -28.97
CA MET A 6 14.82 -3.14 -28.18
C MET A 6 14.31 -3.01 -26.74
N CYS A 7 14.61 -1.89 -26.06
CA CYS A 7 14.13 -1.65 -24.70
C CYS A 7 12.60 -1.67 -24.58
N ILE A 8 11.87 -1.16 -25.57
CA ILE A 8 10.40 -1.19 -25.58
C ILE A 8 9.90 -2.62 -25.76
N ARG A 9 10.47 -3.42 -26.68
CA ARG A 9 10.11 -4.83 -26.91
C ARG A 9 10.30 -5.67 -25.64
N ASP A 10 11.40 -5.51 -24.92
CA ASP A 10 11.65 -6.24 -23.68
C ASP A 10 10.65 -5.87 -22.59
N ARG A 11 10.29 -4.59 -22.46
CA ARG A 11 9.28 -4.14 -21.52
C ARG A 11 7.89 -4.66 -21.89
N LEU A 12 7.55 -4.75 -23.17
CA LEU A 12 6.31 -5.37 -23.65
C LEU A 12 6.28 -6.87 -23.33
N LYS A 13 7.36 -7.62 -23.60
CA LYS A 13 7.47 -9.04 -23.26
C LYS A 13 7.28 -9.28 -21.76
N ARG A 14 7.85 -8.42 -20.91
CA ARG A 14 7.71 -8.47 -19.46
C ARG A 14 6.39 -7.88 -18.95
N ARG A 15 5.48 -7.46 -19.84
CA ARG A 15 4.19 -6.84 -19.51
C ARG A 15 4.29 -5.60 -18.59
N LEU A 16 5.41 -4.90 -18.62
CA LEU A 16 5.60 -3.66 -17.85
C LEU A 16 4.94 -2.45 -18.53
N VAL A 17 4.81 -2.52 -19.85
CA VAL A 17 4.08 -1.55 -20.67
C VAL A 17 3.12 -2.27 -21.60
N ALA A 18 2.05 -1.60 -21.99
CA ALA A 18 1.09 -2.07 -22.98
C ALA A 18 1.02 -1.09 -24.14
N ARG A 19 0.82 -1.61 -25.35
CA ARG A 19 0.59 -0.80 -26.55
C ARG A 19 -0.84 -0.23 -26.50
N VAL A 20 -0.95 1.04 -26.80
CA VAL A 20 -2.25 1.73 -26.95
C VAL A 20 -2.35 2.15 -28.40
N ARG A 21 -3.41 1.69 -29.06
CA ARG A 21 -3.79 2.16 -30.41
C ARG A 21 -4.97 3.09 -30.24
N ASN A 22 -4.81 4.31 -30.68
CA ASN A 22 -5.86 5.32 -30.64
C ASN A 22 -6.05 5.88 -32.06
N ASN A 23 -7.22 6.46 -32.34
CA ASN A 23 -7.50 7.06 -33.64
C ASN A 23 -6.57 8.23 -33.99
N VAL A 24 -5.87 8.80 -32.99
CA VAL A 24 -5.01 9.99 -33.16
C VAL A 24 -3.53 9.61 -33.19
N TYR A 25 -3.08 8.65 -32.39
CA TYR A 25 -1.69 8.20 -32.34
C TYR A 25 -1.54 6.81 -31.70
N ASP A 26 -0.50 6.10 -32.12
CA ASP A 26 -0.05 4.86 -31.50
C ASP A 26 0.97 5.17 -30.40
N GLY A 27 0.78 4.59 -29.20
CA GLY A 27 1.65 4.85 -28.08
C GLY A 27 1.79 3.66 -27.13
N PHE A 28 2.44 3.90 -26.01
CA PHE A 28 2.62 2.94 -24.93
C PHE A 28 2.14 3.52 -23.62
N ARG A 29 1.46 2.71 -22.83
CA ARG A 29 1.07 3.04 -21.46
C ARG A 29 1.73 2.11 -20.46
N LEU A 30 1.97 2.61 -19.27
CA LEU A 30 2.43 1.80 -18.15
C LEU A 30 1.31 0.84 -17.71
N THR A 31 1.65 -0.40 -17.42
CA THR A 31 0.75 -1.37 -16.78
C THR A 31 0.86 -1.25 -15.26
N TYR A 32 -0.04 -1.93 -14.52
CA TYR A 32 0.09 -2.03 -13.07
C TYR A 32 1.42 -2.67 -12.66
N GLY A 33 1.81 -3.79 -13.30
CA GLY A 33 3.11 -4.42 -13.06
C GLY A 33 4.30 -3.52 -13.37
N GLY A 34 4.19 -2.67 -14.40
CA GLY A 34 5.21 -1.66 -14.68
C GLY A 34 5.29 -0.57 -13.61
N TYR A 35 4.16 -0.18 -13.05
CA TYR A 35 4.10 0.78 -11.96
C TYR A 35 4.67 0.22 -10.66
N ASP A 36 4.37 -1.06 -10.37
CA ASP A 36 4.97 -1.81 -9.25
C ASP A 36 6.48 -1.87 -9.38
N TYR A 37 6.96 -2.28 -10.54
CA TYR A 37 8.41 -2.36 -10.81
C TYR A 37 9.11 -1.03 -10.57
N LEU A 38 8.51 0.10 -10.98
CA LEU A 38 9.08 1.42 -10.74
C LEU A 38 9.11 1.78 -9.25
N ALA A 39 8.09 1.41 -8.49
CA ALA A 39 8.03 1.64 -7.06
C ALA A 39 9.11 0.82 -6.33
N VAL A 40 9.14 -0.50 -6.56
CA VAL A 40 10.13 -1.39 -5.97
C VAL A 40 11.56 -1.00 -6.33
N ARG A 41 11.81 -0.67 -7.61
CA ARG A 41 13.13 -0.18 -8.03
C ARG A 41 13.56 1.09 -7.31
N ALA A 42 12.63 1.99 -7.01
CA ALA A 42 12.94 3.20 -6.25
C ALA A 42 13.32 2.88 -4.80
N LEU A 43 12.56 1.99 -4.14
CA LEU A 43 12.85 1.50 -2.78
C LEU A 43 14.18 0.75 -2.72
N SER A 44 14.46 -0.11 -3.71
CA SER A 44 15.75 -0.83 -3.80
C SER A 44 16.93 0.11 -4.00
N LYS A 45 16.79 1.16 -4.83
CA LYS A 45 17.84 2.18 -4.99
C LYS A 45 18.14 2.97 -3.71
N ARG A 46 17.15 3.11 -2.83
CA ARG A 46 17.29 3.75 -1.51
C ARG A 46 17.81 2.77 -0.46
N LYS A 47 18.06 1.51 -0.83
CA LYS A 47 18.43 0.41 0.06
C LYS A 47 17.34 0.08 1.11
N SER A 48 16.12 0.57 0.94
CA SER A 48 15.00 0.28 1.83
C SER A 48 14.47 -1.15 1.64
N VAL A 49 14.62 -1.72 0.43
CA VAL A 49 14.24 -3.10 0.05
C VAL A 49 15.39 -3.74 -0.73
N TYR A 50 15.83 -4.90 -0.30
CA TYR A 50 16.81 -5.75 -0.98
C TYR A 50 16.15 -6.93 -1.69
N GLY A 51 15.34 -7.71 -0.98
CA GLY A 51 14.65 -8.88 -1.50
C GLY A 51 13.13 -8.78 -1.34
N ILE A 52 12.40 -9.44 -2.24
CA ILE A 52 10.95 -9.59 -2.16
C ILE A 52 10.66 -11.06 -1.93
N GLY A 53 9.96 -11.35 -0.84
CA GLY A 53 9.51 -12.69 -0.47
C GLY A 53 8.06 -12.97 -0.85
N ASN A 54 7.40 -13.77 -0.04
CA ASN A 54 6.06 -14.26 -0.30
C ASN A 54 4.99 -13.18 -0.07
N GLN A 55 3.89 -13.32 -0.79
CA GLN A 55 2.67 -12.57 -0.53
C GLN A 55 1.98 -13.15 0.70
N ILE A 56 1.75 -12.32 1.72
CA ILE A 56 1.14 -12.70 2.99
C ILE A 56 -0.31 -12.23 3.13
N GLY A 57 -0.75 -11.34 2.24
CA GLY A 57 -2.12 -10.85 2.27
C GLY A 57 -2.59 -10.33 0.91
N ILE A 58 -3.89 -10.58 0.64
CA ILE A 58 -4.60 -10.04 -0.52
C ILE A 58 -5.87 -9.38 0.01
N GLY A 59 -5.93 -8.06 -0.09
CA GLY A 59 -7.10 -7.29 0.27
C GLY A 59 -7.89 -6.81 -0.93
N LYS A 60 -9.03 -6.21 -0.67
CA LYS A 60 -9.87 -5.57 -1.71
C LYS A 60 -9.13 -4.43 -2.43
N GLU A 61 -8.29 -3.70 -1.72
CA GLU A 61 -7.62 -2.49 -2.20
C GLU A 61 -6.09 -2.55 -2.10
N SER A 62 -5.50 -3.66 -1.62
CA SER A 62 -4.05 -3.79 -1.47
C SER A 62 -3.56 -5.23 -1.50
N ASP A 63 -2.30 -5.39 -1.87
CA ASP A 63 -1.51 -6.61 -1.74
C ASP A 63 -0.39 -6.38 -0.73
N ILE A 64 -0.09 -7.39 0.09
CA ILE A 64 0.91 -7.32 1.15
C ILE A 64 1.96 -8.40 0.94
N TYR A 65 3.23 -7.98 0.91
CA TYR A 65 4.39 -8.84 0.70
C TYR A 65 5.38 -8.71 1.87
N ILE A 66 6.02 -9.82 2.23
CA ILE A 66 7.24 -9.77 3.03
C ILE A 66 8.39 -9.34 2.11
N VAL A 67 9.22 -8.44 2.61
CA VAL A 67 10.44 -8.01 1.95
C VAL A 67 11.58 -8.03 2.96
N SER A 68 12.82 -8.05 2.48
CA SER A 68 14.00 -8.02 3.35
C SER A 68 14.89 -6.82 3.05
N THR A 69 15.63 -6.40 4.06
CA THR A 69 16.78 -5.52 3.90
C THR A 69 18.02 -6.32 3.46
N GLU A 70 19.13 -5.64 3.20
CA GLU A 70 20.41 -6.27 2.89
C GLU A 70 20.95 -7.08 4.08
N GLU A 71 20.64 -6.64 5.29
CA GLU A 71 21.00 -7.29 6.56
C GLU A 71 20.07 -8.46 6.93
N GLY A 72 19.03 -8.73 6.13
CA GLY A 72 18.08 -9.82 6.37
C GLY A 72 16.92 -9.46 7.29
N GLU A 73 16.77 -8.19 7.71
CA GLU A 73 15.62 -7.74 8.48
C GLU A 73 14.33 -7.86 7.67
N CYS A 74 13.28 -8.46 8.26
CA CYS A 74 11.98 -8.58 7.64
C CYS A 74 11.20 -7.27 7.73
N ARG A 75 10.58 -6.87 6.62
CA ARG A 75 9.68 -5.73 6.51
C ARG A 75 8.45 -6.10 5.71
N VAL A 76 7.44 -5.24 5.74
CA VAL A 76 6.20 -5.40 4.99
C VAL A 76 6.10 -4.34 3.92
N LEU A 77 5.89 -4.78 2.67
CA LEU A 77 5.57 -3.93 1.55
C LEU A 77 4.07 -4.05 1.23
N LYS A 78 3.33 -2.98 1.43
CA LYS A 78 1.92 -2.86 1.05
C LYS A 78 1.83 -2.14 -0.28
N ILE A 79 1.14 -2.76 -1.25
CA ILE A 79 0.93 -2.22 -2.59
C ILE A 79 -0.55 -1.90 -2.76
N HIS A 80 -0.89 -0.63 -2.91
CA HIS A 80 -2.26 -0.20 -3.10
C HIS A 80 -2.78 -0.54 -4.50
N ARG A 81 -4.01 -1.08 -4.56
CA ARG A 81 -4.69 -1.57 -5.76
C ARG A 81 -6.10 -1.00 -5.89
N LEU A 82 -6.26 0.30 -5.69
CA LEU A 82 -7.57 0.91 -5.91
C LEU A 82 -8.02 0.67 -7.35
N GLY A 83 -9.30 0.29 -7.51
CA GLY A 83 -9.85 -0.10 -8.81
C GLY A 83 -9.87 -1.60 -9.10
N ARG A 84 -9.30 -2.46 -8.23
CA ARG A 84 -9.47 -3.93 -8.31
C ARG A 84 -10.94 -4.31 -8.15
N ILE A 85 -11.63 -3.65 -7.23
CA ILE A 85 -13.08 -3.74 -7.05
C ILE A 85 -13.64 -2.37 -7.37
N SER A 86 -14.61 -2.32 -8.30
CA SER A 86 -15.29 -1.08 -8.68
C SER A 86 -16.19 -0.60 -7.53
N PHE A 87 -15.63 0.09 -6.55
CA PHE A 87 -16.43 0.88 -5.62
C PHE A 87 -16.96 2.11 -6.37
N ARG A 88 -18.23 2.08 -6.74
CA ARG A 88 -18.89 3.16 -7.50
C ARG A 88 -18.71 4.54 -6.87
N ASN A 89 -18.49 4.63 -5.55
CA ASN A 89 -18.48 5.88 -4.78
C ASN A 89 -17.13 6.22 -4.13
N ILE A 90 -16.00 5.56 -4.49
CA ILE A 90 -14.68 5.93 -3.93
C ILE A 90 -14.33 7.38 -4.23
N LYS A 91 -14.71 7.88 -5.43
CA LYS A 91 -14.42 9.25 -5.86
C LYS A 91 -15.16 10.29 -5.02
N GLU A 92 -16.35 9.95 -4.50
CA GLU A 92 -17.20 10.86 -3.73
C GLU A 92 -16.94 10.75 -2.22
N LYS A 93 -16.66 9.53 -1.73
CA LYS A 93 -16.52 9.26 -0.29
C LYS A 93 -15.11 9.49 0.25
N ARG A 94 -14.09 9.49 -0.60
CA ARG A 94 -12.70 9.72 -0.20
C ARG A 94 -12.18 10.95 -0.95
N ASP A 95 -11.79 11.97 -0.23
CA ASP A 95 -11.31 13.25 -0.75
C ASP A 95 -9.91 13.16 -1.39
N TYR A 96 -9.74 12.18 -2.30
CA TYR A 96 -8.49 12.01 -3.07
C TYR A 96 -8.42 12.92 -4.30
N MET A 97 -9.56 13.46 -4.73
CA MET A 97 -9.65 14.16 -6.01
C MET A 97 -9.34 15.65 -5.89
N GLY A 98 -9.61 16.28 -4.72
CA GLY A 98 -9.54 17.72 -4.57
C GLY A 98 -10.32 18.42 -5.70
N LYS A 99 -9.67 19.34 -6.39
CA LYS A 99 -10.26 20.07 -7.53
C LYS A 99 -10.25 19.31 -8.87
N ARG A 100 -9.78 18.06 -8.94
CA ARG A 100 -9.66 17.31 -10.20
C ARG A 100 -10.95 16.59 -10.57
N LYS A 101 -11.39 16.75 -11.82
CA LYS A 101 -12.60 16.08 -12.36
C LYS A 101 -12.42 14.60 -12.67
N SER A 102 -11.19 14.13 -12.94
CA SER A 102 -10.88 12.72 -13.21
C SER A 102 -9.46 12.36 -12.78
N ALA A 103 -9.26 11.11 -12.37
CA ALA A 103 -7.96 10.56 -12.04
C ALA A 103 -7.88 9.07 -12.43
N SER A 104 -6.69 8.62 -12.84
CA SER A 104 -6.44 7.20 -13.07
C SER A 104 -6.40 6.44 -11.74
N TRP A 105 -6.74 5.14 -11.76
CA TRP A 105 -6.65 4.27 -10.59
C TRP A 105 -5.23 4.18 -10.02
N MET A 106 -4.19 4.26 -10.88
CA MET A 106 -2.79 4.31 -10.44
C MET A 106 -2.50 5.57 -9.63
N TYR A 107 -3.04 6.71 -10.06
CA TYR A 107 -2.90 7.97 -9.33
C TYR A 107 -3.66 7.93 -7.99
N MET A 108 -4.87 7.39 -7.99
CA MET A 108 -5.67 7.22 -6.76
C MET A 108 -4.96 6.29 -5.77
N SER A 109 -4.39 5.17 -6.24
CA SER A 109 -3.59 4.26 -5.41
C SER A 109 -2.36 4.95 -4.82
N ARG A 110 -1.74 5.84 -5.58
CA ARG A 110 -0.62 6.65 -5.08
C ARG A 110 -1.06 7.58 -3.95
N LEU A 111 -2.15 8.32 -4.14
CA LEU A 111 -2.66 9.23 -3.11
C LEU A 111 -3.07 8.48 -1.84
N ALA A 112 -3.66 7.28 -1.99
CA ALA A 112 -3.99 6.43 -0.85
C ALA A 112 -2.74 6.02 -0.06
N ALA A 113 -1.67 5.61 -0.74
CA ALA A 113 -0.40 5.25 -0.11
C ALA A 113 0.26 6.45 0.58
N GLU A 114 0.29 7.61 -0.06
CA GLU A 114 0.83 8.85 0.51
C GLU A 114 0.06 9.27 1.77
N LYS A 115 -1.27 9.20 1.73
CA LYS A 115 -2.14 9.55 2.88
C LYS A 115 -1.95 8.56 4.03
N GLU A 116 -1.95 7.25 3.76
CA GLU A 116 -1.73 6.22 4.78
C GLU A 116 -0.36 6.36 5.43
N TYR A 117 0.68 6.61 4.64
CA TYR A 117 2.03 6.82 5.15
C TYR A 117 2.12 8.03 6.07
N ALA A 118 1.56 9.17 5.67
CA ALA A 118 1.54 10.39 6.48
C ALA A 118 0.80 10.17 7.82
N PHE A 119 -0.38 9.53 7.80
CA PHE A 119 -1.10 9.19 9.01
C PHE A 119 -0.32 8.24 9.92
N MET A 120 0.29 7.20 9.34
CA MET A 120 1.10 6.23 10.08
C MET A 120 2.30 6.91 10.76
N GLN A 121 2.97 7.85 10.07
CA GLN A 121 4.07 8.63 10.66
C GLN A 121 3.62 9.44 11.88
N ILE A 122 2.50 10.16 11.76
CA ILE A 122 1.94 10.97 12.85
C ILE A 122 1.52 10.06 14.02
N LEU A 123 0.81 8.98 13.76
CA LEU A 123 0.37 8.05 14.79
C LEU A 123 1.56 7.40 15.51
N HIS A 124 2.58 6.98 14.76
CA HIS A 124 3.80 6.41 15.34
C HIS A 124 4.55 7.42 16.22
N GLN A 125 4.72 8.68 15.75
CA GLN A 125 5.35 9.75 16.52
C GLN A 125 4.63 10.05 17.84
N HIS A 126 3.31 9.88 17.87
CA HIS A 126 2.50 10.06 19.07
C HIS A 126 2.32 8.76 19.89
N GLY A 127 3.10 7.73 19.60
CA GLY A 127 3.13 6.46 20.34
C GLY A 127 1.86 5.63 20.21
N PHE A 128 1.07 5.79 19.15
CA PHE A 128 -0.02 4.87 18.85
C PHE A 128 0.53 3.53 18.39
N PRO A 129 -0.16 2.41 18.67
CA PRO A 129 0.26 1.07 18.26
C PRO A 129 0.00 0.86 16.76
N VAL A 130 0.90 1.35 15.96
CA VAL A 130 0.92 1.19 14.51
C VAL A 130 2.29 0.69 14.09
N PRO A 131 2.42 -0.05 12.97
CA PRO A 131 3.71 -0.45 12.43
C PRO A 131 4.61 0.78 12.19
N THR A 132 5.92 0.61 12.38
CA THR A 132 6.88 1.67 12.11
C THR A 132 6.92 1.99 10.62
N PRO A 133 6.57 3.20 10.19
CA PRO A 133 6.66 3.61 8.78
C PRO A 133 8.13 3.76 8.37
N VAL A 134 8.56 3.05 7.33
CA VAL A 134 9.96 3.03 6.88
C VAL A 134 10.17 3.89 5.65
N ASP A 135 9.43 3.65 4.58
CA ASP A 135 9.57 4.37 3.30
C ASP A 135 8.26 4.31 2.50
N GLN A 136 8.13 5.21 1.56
CA GLN A 136 6.97 5.26 0.66
C GLN A 136 7.44 5.63 -0.75
N ASN A 137 6.91 4.97 -1.77
CA ASN A 137 7.12 5.36 -3.14
C ASN A 137 5.90 5.02 -4.01
N ARG A 138 5.41 5.99 -4.76
CA ARG A 138 4.20 5.85 -5.61
C ARG A 138 3.03 5.30 -4.80
N HIS A 139 2.52 4.14 -5.20
CA HIS A 139 1.38 3.45 -4.60
C HIS A 139 1.80 2.36 -3.60
N THR A 140 3.05 2.39 -3.14
CA THR A 140 3.58 1.42 -2.17
C THR A 140 3.95 2.10 -0.87
N LEU A 141 3.81 1.35 0.22
CA LEU A 141 4.13 1.72 1.58
C LEU A 141 5.00 0.61 2.18
N LEU A 142 6.14 0.98 2.77
CA LEU A 142 7.06 0.09 3.47
C LEU A 142 6.99 0.36 4.96
N MET A 143 6.81 -0.69 5.76
CA MET A 143 6.67 -0.61 7.21
C MET A 143 7.34 -1.80 7.90
N SER A 144 7.47 -1.77 9.23
CA SER A 144 7.95 -2.89 10.03
C SER A 144 7.08 -4.13 9.82
N TYR A 145 7.67 -5.31 10.00
CA TYR A 145 6.95 -6.56 10.12
C TYR A 145 6.59 -6.78 11.59
N GLU A 146 5.31 -6.96 11.86
CA GLU A 146 4.81 -7.30 13.19
C GLU A 146 4.51 -8.80 13.21
N ASP A 147 5.22 -9.54 14.06
CA ASP A 147 4.98 -10.97 14.27
C ASP A 147 3.76 -11.15 15.19
N ALA A 148 2.58 -11.04 14.60
CA ALA A 148 1.31 -11.07 15.32
C ALA A 148 0.23 -11.79 14.50
N TYR A 149 -0.72 -12.38 15.22
CA TYR A 149 -1.90 -13.00 14.61
C TYR A 149 -3.04 -12.00 14.45
N PRO A 150 -3.68 -11.94 13.26
CA PRO A 150 -4.92 -11.19 13.11
C PRO A 150 -6.00 -11.71 14.05
N LEU A 151 -6.73 -10.82 14.74
CA LEU A 151 -7.78 -11.21 15.71
C LEU A 151 -8.81 -12.17 15.12
N ARG A 152 -9.13 -12.05 13.82
CA ARG A 152 -10.05 -12.95 13.12
C ARG A 152 -9.60 -14.42 13.06
N GLN A 153 -8.31 -14.69 13.30
CA GLN A 153 -7.77 -16.07 13.31
C GLN A 153 -7.79 -16.69 14.70
N ILE A 154 -8.12 -15.91 15.71
CA ILE A 154 -8.17 -16.38 17.09
C ILE A 154 -9.58 -16.83 17.38
N SER A 155 -9.79 -18.13 17.53
CA SER A 155 -11.10 -18.74 17.80
C SER A 155 -11.44 -18.88 19.27
N VAL A 156 -10.44 -19.04 20.12
CA VAL A 156 -10.61 -19.27 21.57
C VAL A 156 -9.57 -18.46 22.35
N LEU A 157 -10.02 -17.71 23.35
CA LEU A 157 -9.20 -17.00 24.32
C LEU A 157 -9.76 -17.24 25.73
N PRO A 158 -8.88 -17.34 26.76
CA PRO A 158 -9.30 -17.28 28.15
C PRO A 158 -10.06 -15.98 28.47
N LEU A 159 -11.03 -16.06 29.38
CA LEU A 159 -11.92 -14.93 29.69
C LEU A 159 -11.17 -13.68 30.18
N ASP A 160 -10.11 -13.87 30.93
CA ASP A 160 -9.25 -12.77 31.41
C ASP A 160 -8.53 -12.06 30.25
N GLN A 161 -8.07 -12.82 29.24
CA GLN A 161 -7.45 -12.27 28.02
C GLN A 161 -8.47 -11.53 27.16
N ILE A 162 -9.69 -12.05 27.04
CA ILE A 162 -10.79 -11.35 26.34
C ILE A 162 -11.05 -9.99 26.99
N ARG A 163 -11.16 -9.96 28.33
CA ARG A 163 -11.39 -8.70 29.06
C ARG A 163 -10.26 -7.70 28.88
N ARG A 164 -9.00 -8.15 28.96
CA ARG A 164 -7.82 -7.29 28.71
C ARG A 164 -7.81 -6.74 27.29
N LEU A 165 -8.05 -7.60 26.30
CA LEU A 165 -8.11 -7.21 24.88
C LEU A 165 -9.21 -6.18 24.65
N TYR A 166 -10.43 -6.45 25.14
CA TYR A 166 -11.56 -5.54 25.03
C TYR A 166 -11.21 -4.16 25.64
N SER A 167 -10.68 -4.15 26.85
CA SER A 167 -10.29 -2.91 27.52
C SER A 167 -9.22 -2.14 26.75
N ALA A 168 -8.22 -2.85 26.18
CA ALA A 168 -7.17 -2.24 25.38
C ALA A 168 -7.73 -1.62 24.08
N LEU A 169 -8.62 -2.32 23.38
CA LEU A 169 -9.25 -1.83 22.16
C LEU A 169 -10.13 -0.61 22.44
N MET A 170 -10.94 -0.65 23.51
CA MET A 170 -11.78 0.48 23.92
C MET A 170 -10.94 1.70 24.31
N ALA A 171 -9.85 1.48 25.05
CA ALA A 171 -8.91 2.55 25.40
C ALA A 171 -8.27 3.19 24.16
N LEU A 172 -7.92 2.37 23.15
CA LEU A 172 -7.36 2.85 21.89
C LEU A 172 -8.37 3.69 21.11
N ILE A 173 -9.64 3.26 21.03
CA ILE A 173 -10.72 4.03 20.38
C ILE A 173 -10.88 5.39 21.06
N VAL A 174 -10.95 5.40 22.38
CA VAL A 174 -11.07 6.66 23.17
C VAL A 174 -9.85 7.56 22.95
N ARG A 175 -8.65 6.98 22.90
CA ARG A 175 -7.41 7.73 22.65
C ARG A 175 -7.40 8.34 21.25
N LEU A 176 -7.84 7.62 20.21
CA LEU A 176 -8.00 8.14 18.86
C LEU A 176 -9.00 9.29 18.83
N ALA A 177 -10.19 9.10 19.46
CA ALA A 177 -11.22 10.13 19.52
C ALA A 177 -10.73 11.41 20.22
N ARG A 178 -9.99 11.29 21.34
CA ARG A 178 -9.37 12.43 22.04
C ARG A 178 -8.32 13.15 21.19
N ALA A 179 -7.66 12.45 20.27
CA ALA A 179 -6.75 13.04 19.28
C ALA A 179 -7.48 13.64 18.07
N GLY A 180 -8.83 13.65 18.06
CA GLY A 180 -9.64 14.15 16.96
C GLY A 180 -9.73 13.19 15.76
N LEU A 181 -9.43 11.90 15.96
CA LEU A 181 -9.41 10.89 14.93
C LEU A 181 -10.54 9.87 15.09
N ILE A 182 -11.19 9.53 13.98
CA ILE A 182 -12.16 8.43 13.90
C ILE A 182 -11.64 7.45 12.85
N HIS A 183 -11.40 6.18 13.27
CA HIS A 183 -10.88 5.16 12.36
C HIS A 183 -11.93 4.76 11.31
N GLY A 184 -13.19 4.61 11.71
CA GLY A 184 -14.33 4.31 10.81
C GLY A 184 -14.44 2.84 10.39
N ASP A 185 -13.40 2.02 10.65
CA ASP A 185 -13.34 0.57 10.33
C ASP A 185 -12.34 -0.08 11.30
N PHE A 186 -12.73 -0.08 12.59
CA PHE A 186 -11.86 -0.53 13.70
C PHE A 186 -12.10 -2.01 13.98
#